data_886bd4c630719936571b561f8d83696f
#
_entry.id   886bd4c630719936571b561f8d83696f
#
_cell.length_a   1.000
_cell.length_b   1.000
_cell.length_c   1.000
_cell.angle_alpha   90.00
_cell.angle_beta   90.00
_cell.angle_gamma   90.00
#
_symmetry.space_group_name_H-M   'P 1'
#
loop_
_entity.id
_entity.type
_entity.pdbx_description
1 polymer ?
#
loop_
_entity_poly.entity_id
_entity_poly.type
_entity_poly.pdbx_seq_one_letter_code
_entity_poly.pdbx_strand_id
1 'polypeptide(L)'
;MQNNHNKWRLNRIAGALAVALLPLSDEVLARDVFNPALLEMDGPHTGVRDLSAYEQVGGQLPGTYRVDIYLNNVFMDTRDVAFQQSKGPGATELQPCLTVEELAAWGVRVVQFPELGRKSPHCADISVIPQAKADFRFSQQRLLLSFPQAAVSSAARGWVDPKQWDDGVTALLLNYSFSGANNWSRQNDTPDSDNQYVNLRPGINIGPWRLRNYTTWARSSSGGESNNSWDTVYTYAQRSINALQGVMTLGDSSTDADVFEGVPFRGAMLASDDDMLPESLRGYAPVVRGIARTNAQVIIRQNGYEIYQTYVAPGAFEITDMYPTGGSGDLAVTIKEADGSEQNLIVPYASLPVLQREGRLKYSVTSGVYRAYDNSIDETPLSQATAIYGLPWGLTLYGGGQFSSKYQSVALGMGKNLGELGAVSTDIIQAWSTRQDKEKESGQSVRVRYSKDLPGLGTNVSLAGYRYATSGFWDMQEVLDTYRDDTYTPSIERRRNRGEVTVSQSLGEELGSLSLSYIREDYWNSGRTMESVGVGYNNSWHGISYSMNYSY
;
A
#
# COMPACT_ATOMS: atom_id res chain seq x y z
N MET A 1 63.10 3.90 -31.96
CA MET A 1 63.44 2.86 -32.91
C MET A 1 62.33 1.84 -33.02
N GLN A 2 61.86 1.82 -34.19
CA GLN A 2 61.11 0.85 -35.01
C GLN A 2 59.64 0.50 -34.62
N ASN A 3 58.80 1.10 -35.46
CA ASN A 3 57.47 0.73 -35.91
C ASN A 3 57.37 -0.72 -36.39
N ASN A 4 56.25 -1.37 -36.16
CA ASN A 4 55.71 -2.34 -37.10
C ASN A 4 54.19 -2.25 -37.16
N HIS A 5 53.67 -1.60 -38.18
CA HIS A 5 52.30 -1.67 -38.67
C HIS A 5 52.11 -2.97 -39.45
N ASN A 6 51.32 -3.89 -39.03
CA ASN A 6 50.79 -4.97 -39.85
C ASN A 6 49.36 -4.62 -40.33
N LYS A 7 49.29 -4.17 -41.60
CA LYS A 7 48.04 -4.03 -42.37
C LYS A 7 47.59 -5.41 -42.82
N TRP A 8 46.44 -5.83 -42.31
CA TRP A 8 45.72 -6.99 -42.84
C TRP A 8 45.07 -6.61 -44.17
N ARG A 9 45.55 -7.18 -45.27
CA ARG A 9 44.85 -7.15 -46.57
C ARG A 9 43.81 -8.24 -46.57
N LEU A 10 42.51 -7.88 -46.51
CA LEU A 10 41.41 -8.79 -46.77
C LEU A 10 41.50 -9.29 -48.22
N ASN A 11 41.66 -10.59 -48.37
CA ASN A 11 41.74 -11.26 -49.63
C ASN A 11 40.33 -11.32 -50.26
N ARG A 12 40.12 -10.76 -51.44
CA ARG A 12 38.84 -10.66 -52.15
C ARG A 12 38.18 -12.04 -52.41
N ILE A 13 38.90 -13.12 -52.26
CA ILE A 13 38.38 -14.49 -52.37
C ILE A 13 37.62 -14.93 -51.13
N ALA A 14 37.91 -14.44 -49.94
CA ALA A 14 37.18 -14.73 -48.72
C ALA A 14 35.79 -14.05 -48.67
N GLY A 15 35.65 -12.90 -49.36
CA GLY A 15 34.35 -12.21 -49.47
C GLY A 15 33.36 -12.91 -50.43
N ALA A 16 33.84 -13.61 -51.44
CA ALA A 16 33.01 -14.34 -52.39
C ALA A 16 32.49 -15.67 -51.81
N LEU A 17 33.23 -16.32 -50.88
CA LEU A 17 32.77 -17.54 -50.20
C LEU A 17 31.76 -17.26 -49.07
N ALA A 18 31.82 -16.07 -48.46
CA ALA A 18 30.87 -15.69 -47.42
C ALA A 18 29.44 -15.35 -47.94
N VAL A 19 29.33 -14.94 -49.20
CA VAL A 19 28.05 -14.65 -49.87
C VAL A 19 27.36 -15.94 -50.39
N ALA A 20 28.12 -17.03 -50.62
CA ALA A 20 27.58 -18.30 -51.09
C ALA A 20 27.08 -19.23 -49.96
N LEU A 21 27.23 -18.82 -48.69
CA LEU A 21 26.78 -19.57 -47.49
C LEU A 21 25.69 -18.86 -46.71
N LEU A 22 24.97 -17.91 -47.31
CA LEU A 22 23.68 -17.49 -46.76
C LEU A 22 22.69 -18.64 -47.02
N PRO A 23 22.24 -19.36 -46.00
CA PRO A 23 21.08 -20.23 -46.21
C PRO A 23 19.90 -19.30 -46.55
N LEU A 24 19.35 -19.46 -47.74
CA LEU A 24 17.98 -19.15 -48.02
C LEU A 24 17.18 -20.01 -47.01
N SER A 25 16.90 -19.48 -45.84
CA SER A 25 15.88 -20.05 -44.99
C SER A 25 14.54 -19.74 -45.62
N ASP A 26 14.17 -20.55 -46.64
CA ASP A 26 12.77 -20.87 -46.80
C ASP A 26 12.33 -21.43 -45.45
N GLU A 27 11.38 -20.80 -44.81
CA GLU A 27 10.65 -21.40 -43.69
C GLU A 27 10.04 -22.72 -44.22
N VAL A 28 10.78 -23.80 -44.10
CA VAL A 28 10.27 -25.14 -44.26
C VAL A 28 9.40 -25.35 -43.01
N LEU A 29 8.11 -25.03 -43.15
CA LEU A 29 7.09 -25.49 -42.23
C LEU A 29 7.17 -27.02 -42.23
N ALA A 30 7.78 -27.57 -41.19
CA ALA A 30 7.85 -29.00 -40.99
C ALA A 30 6.42 -29.53 -40.87
N ARG A 31 5.96 -30.30 -41.84
CA ARG A 31 4.71 -31.05 -41.74
C ARG A 31 5.05 -32.40 -41.10
N ASP A 32 4.41 -32.69 -39.99
CA ASP A 32 4.42 -34.03 -39.41
C ASP A 32 3.55 -34.94 -40.27
N VAL A 33 4.16 -35.93 -40.91
CA VAL A 33 3.40 -36.90 -41.73
C VAL A 33 3.09 -38.12 -40.84
N PHE A 34 1.83 -38.28 -40.52
CA PHE A 34 1.33 -39.46 -39.81
C PHE A 34 0.97 -40.56 -40.76
N ASN A 35 1.48 -41.78 -40.54
CA ASN A 35 1.09 -42.95 -41.32
C ASN A 35 -0.22 -43.52 -40.73
N PRO A 36 -1.37 -43.43 -41.44
CA PRO A 36 -2.64 -43.95 -40.95
C PRO A 36 -2.65 -45.43 -40.67
N ALA A 37 -1.81 -46.22 -41.35
CA ALA A 37 -1.72 -47.68 -41.18
C ALA A 37 -1.17 -48.08 -39.82
N LEU A 38 -0.49 -47.21 -39.09
CA LEU A 38 -0.01 -47.47 -37.71
C LEU A 38 -1.11 -47.34 -36.65
N LEU A 39 -2.24 -46.74 -36.99
CA LEU A 39 -3.40 -46.56 -36.09
C LEU A 39 -4.42 -47.72 -36.23
N GLU A 40 -4.24 -48.62 -37.21
CA GLU A 40 -5.17 -49.70 -37.52
C GLU A 40 -4.85 -51.01 -36.77
N MET A 41 -4.12 -50.98 -35.70
CA MET A 41 -3.65 -52.23 -35.01
C MET A 41 -4.74 -52.94 -34.20
N ASP A 42 -5.96 -52.42 -34.00
CA ASP A 42 -7.02 -53.14 -33.28
C ASP A 42 -8.43 -52.85 -33.82
N GLY A 43 -8.92 -53.71 -34.79
CA GLY A 43 -10.35 -53.92 -35.07
C GLY A 43 -10.87 -53.57 -36.48
N PRO A 44 -11.87 -54.28 -36.99
CA PRO A 44 -12.34 -54.22 -38.37
C PRO A 44 -13.42 -53.15 -38.58
N HIS A 45 -13.14 -51.89 -38.35
CA HIS A 45 -14.01 -50.76 -38.74
C HIS A 45 -13.21 -49.63 -39.39
N THR A 46 -13.04 -49.78 -40.65
CA THR A 46 -12.34 -48.93 -41.57
C THR A 46 -13.13 -47.66 -41.90
N GLY A 47 -12.71 -46.58 -41.35
CA GLY A 47 -12.82 -45.26 -41.97
C GLY A 47 -11.46 -44.66 -42.00
N VAL A 48 -10.92 -44.34 -43.18
CA VAL A 48 -9.70 -43.54 -43.31
C VAL A 48 -9.95 -42.28 -42.51
N ARG A 49 -9.40 -42.20 -41.33
CA ARG A 49 -9.48 -40.98 -40.51
C ARG A 49 -8.59 -39.95 -41.20
N ASP A 50 -9.19 -38.86 -41.61
CA ASP A 50 -8.44 -37.73 -42.11
C ASP A 50 -7.55 -37.17 -40.99
N LEU A 51 -6.24 -37.39 -41.07
CA LEU A 51 -5.25 -36.94 -40.15
C LEU A 51 -4.63 -35.58 -40.53
N SER A 52 -5.13 -34.98 -41.62
CA SER A 52 -4.64 -33.70 -42.14
C SER A 52 -4.65 -32.57 -41.13
N ALA A 53 -5.60 -32.63 -40.16
CA ALA A 53 -5.65 -31.68 -39.05
C ALA A 53 -4.46 -31.76 -38.09
N TYR A 54 -3.79 -32.92 -38.01
CA TYR A 54 -2.64 -33.15 -37.12
C TYR A 54 -1.29 -32.97 -37.84
N GLU A 55 -1.29 -32.86 -39.16
CA GLU A 55 -0.10 -32.65 -39.99
C GLU A 55 0.45 -31.21 -39.92
N GLN A 56 -0.29 -30.31 -39.33
CA GLN A 56 0.09 -28.92 -39.20
C GLN A 56 0.53 -28.64 -37.76
N VAL A 57 1.56 -27.85 -37.57
CA VAL A 57 2.04 -27.45 -36.23
C VAL A 57 0.91 -26.78 -35.45
N GLY A 58 0.50 -27.38 -34.34
CA GLY A 58 -0.63 -26.87 -33.51
C GLY A 58 -2.01 -27.29 -34.01
N GLY A 59 -2.13 -28.15 -35.03
CA GLY A 59 -3.40 -28.65 -35.54
C GLY A 59 -4.13 -29.52 -34.50
N GLN A 60 -5.27 -29.04 -34.01
CA GLN A 60 -6.18 -29.75 -33.12
C GLN A 60 -7.58 -29.75 -33.69
N LEU A 61 -8.34 -30.82 -33.42
CA LEU A 61 -9.74 -30.89 -33.86
C LEU A 61 -10.60 -29.93 -33.01
N PRO A 62 -11.64 -29.32 -33.64
CA PRO A 62 -12.68 -28.64 -32.88
C PRO A 62 -13.32 -29.59 -31.85
N GLY A 63 -13.58 -29.10 -30.64
CA GLY A 63 -14.15 -29.91 -29.57
C GLY A 63 -14.22 -29.16 -28.26
N THR A 64 -14.65 -29.86 -27.22
CA THR A 64 -14.68 -29.32 -25.88
C THR A 64 -13.47 -29.86 -25.10
N TYR A 65 -12.67 -28.99 -24.56
CA TYR A 65 -11.47 -29.33 -23.82
C TYR A 65 -11.52 -28.69 -22.44
N ARG A 66 -11.08 -29.44 -21.43
CA ARG A 66 -10.89 -28.89 -20.09
C ARG A 66 -9.58 -28.14 -20.05
N VAL A 67 -9.64 -26.85 -19.75
CA VAL A 67 -8.48 -25.96 -19.82
C VAL A 67 -8.38 -25.07 -18.60
N ASP A 68 -7.13 -24.78 -18.23
CA ASP A 68 -6.80 -23.70 -17.32
C ASP A 68 -6.77 -22.40 -18.09
N ILE A 69 -7.61 -21.44 -17.70
CA ILE A 69 -7.77 -20.17 -18.38
C ILE A 69 -6.94 -19.11 -17.67
N TYR A 70 -6.11 -18.43 -18.43
CA TYR A 70 -5.28 -17.33 -17.97
C TYR A 70 -5.63 -16.06 -18.73
N LEU A 71 -5.88 -14.97 -18.03
CA LEU A 71 -6.03 -13.63 -18.59
C LEU A 71 -4.81 -12.80 -18.24
N ASN A 72 -4.04 -12.35 -19.25
CA ASN A 72 -2.78 -11.64 -19.07
C ASN A 72 -1.84 -12.34 -18.05
N ASN A 73 -1.72 -13.67 -18.17
CA ASN A 73 -0.97 -14.58 -17.31
C ASN A 73 -1.48 -14.73 -15.85
N VAL A 74 -2.61 -14.15 -15.52
CA VAL A 74 -3.28 -14.38 -14.23
C VAL A 74 -4.27 -15.54 -14.41
N PHE A 75 -4.17 -16.57 -13.55
CA PHE A 75 -5.12 -17.68 -13.55
C PHE A 75 -6.52 -17.19 -13.18
N MET A 76 -7.52 -17.53 -14.02
CA MET A 76 -8.91 -17.15 -13.81
C MET A 76 -9.79 -18.31 -13.37
N ASP A 77 -9.71 -19.45 -14.09
CA ASP A 77 -10.61 -20.58 -13.87
C ASP A 77 -10.09 -21.84 -14.57
N THR A 78 -10.58 -23.02 -14.14
CA THR A 78 -10.41 -24.29 -14.84
C THR A 78 -11.77 -24.85 -15.22
N ARG A 79 -12.08 -24.91 -16.52
CA ARG A 79 -13.38 -25.38 -17.02
C ARG A 79 -13.30 -26.04 -18.38
N ASP A 80 -14.41 -26.64 -18.76
CA ASP A 80 -14.61 -27.16 -20.12
C ASP A 80 -14.97 -26.00 -21.05
N VAL A 81 -14.16 -25.77 -22.10
CA VAL A 81 -14.36 -24.73 -23.12
C VAL A 81 -14.52 -25.40 -24.46
N ALA A 82 -15.55 -24.99 -25.20
CA ALA A 82 -15.73 -25.41 -26.59
C ALA A 82 -14.82 -24.60 -27.50
N PHE A 83 -14.09 -25.28 -28.37
CA PHE A 83 -13.22 -24.66 -29.37
C PHE A 83 -13.78 -24.91 -30.77
N GLN A 84 -13.88 -23.85 -31.57
CA GLN A 84 -14.37 -23.87 -32.91
C GLN A 84 -13.27 -23.45 -33.90
N GLN A 85 -13.33 -23.99 -35.12
CA GLN A 85 -12.39 -23.59 -36.16
C GLN A 85 -12.65 -22.16 -36.59
N SER A 86 -11.62 -21.36 -36.72
CA SER A 86 -11.73 -19.98 -37.23
C SER A 86 -12.28 -19.97 -38.66
N LYS A 87 -13.19 -19.04 -38.95
CA LYS A 87 -13.80 -18.90 -40.28
C LYS A 87 -12.89 -18.06 -41.18
N GLY A 88 -12.08 -18.70 -42.02
CA GLY A 88 -11.28 -18.03 -43.05
C GLY A 88 -10.57 -19.01 -43.96
N PRO A 89 -10.23 -18.66 -45.20
CA PRO A 89 -9.46 -19.55 -46.07
C PRO A 89 -8.05 -19.73 -45.51
N GLY A 90 -7.75 -20.96 -45.06
CA GLY A 90 -6.47 -21.32 -44.46
C GLY A 90 -6.37 -21.14 -42.94
N ALA A 91 -7.47 -20.83 -42.24
CA ALA A 91 -7.48 -20.71 -40.80
C ALA A 91 -7.47 -22.09 -40.12
N THR A 92 -6.34 -22.41 -39.50
CA THR A 92 -6.13 -23.66 -38.73
C THR A 92 -6.25 -23.44 -37.22
N GLU A 93 -6.35 -22.20 -36.78
CA GLU A 93 -6.42 -21.85 -35.37
C GLU A 93 -7.82 -22.13 -34.78
N LEU A 94 -7.83 -22.74 -33.62
CA LEU A 94 -9.02 -22.95 -32.80
C LEU A 94 -9.33 -21.71 -31.99
N GLN A 95 -10.57 -21.24 -32.08
CA GLN A 95 -11.05 -20.12 -31.25
C GLN A 95 -11.90 -20.63 -30.10
N PRO A 96 -11.67 -20.15 -28.88
CA PRO A 96 -12.47 -20.49 -27.71
C PRO A 96 -13.84 -19.82 -27.80
N CYS A 97 -14.88 -20.58 -27.45
CA CYS A 97 -16.23 -20.07 -27.29
C CYS A 97 -16.43 -19.68 -25.81
N LEU A 98 -16.22 -18.40 -25.52
CA LEU A 98 -16.43 -17.78 -24.20
C LEU A 98 -17.62 -16.82 -24.28
N THR A 99 -18.42 -16.76 -23.23
CA THR A 99 -19.56 -15.83 -23.19
C THR A 99 -19.11 -14.42 -22.80
N VAL A 100 -19.94 -13.42 -23.12
CA VAL A 100 -19.68 -12.03 -22.71
C VAL A 100 -19.71 -11.89 -21.18
N GLU A 101 -20.58 -12.66 -20.51
CA GLU A 101 -20.71 -12.70 -19.06
C GLU A 101 -19.45 -13.25 -18.39
N GLU A 102 -18.83 -14.30 -18.97
CA GLU A 102 -17.57 -14.85 -18.46
C GLU A 102 -16.44 -13.84 -18.60
N LEU A 103 -16.31 -13.19 -19.74
CA LEU A 103 -15.32 -12.14 -19.96
C LEU A 103 -15.52 -10.97 -18.97
N ALA A 104 -16.78 -10.57 -18.73
CA ALA A 104 -17.10 -9.55 -17.74
C ALA A 104 -16.71 -9.97 -16.31
N ALA A 105 -16.98 -11.24 -15.94
CA ALA A 105 -16.62 -11.79 -14.64
C ALA A 105 -15.10 -11.81 -14.41
N TRP A 106 -14.31 -11.98 -15.47
CA TRP A 106 -12.85 -11.93 -15.43
C TRP A 106 -12.29 -10.50 -15.58
N GLY A 107 -13.18 -9.50 -15.55
CA GLY A 107 -12.78 -8.09 -15.52
C GLY A 107 -12.60 -7.44 -16.89
N VAL A 108 -13.03 -8.07 -17.98
CA VAL A 108 -13.06 -7.40 -19.29
C VAL A 108 -14.15 -6.34 -19.30
N ARG A 109 -13.83 -5.13 -19.77
CA ARG A 109 -14.75 -3.98 -19.85
C ARG A 109 -15.71 -4.12 -21.02
N VAL A 110 -16.57 -5.14 -20.98
CA VAL A 110 -17.48 -5.51 -22.06
C VAL A 110 -18.40 -4.37 -22.52
N VAL A 111 -18.73 -3.44 -21.62
CA VAL A 111 -19.54 -2.26 -21.92
C VAL A 111 -18.88 -1.35 -22.97
N GLN A 112 -17.54 -1.33 -23.02
CA GLN A 112 -16.79 -0.54 -24.00
C GLN A 112 -16.76 -1.21 -25.39
N PHE A 113 -17.11 -2.50 -25.46
CA PHE A 113 -17.06 -3.31 -26.68
C PHE A 113 -18.41 -4.01 -26.95
N PRO A 114 -19.49 -3.26 -27.27
CA PRO A 114 -20.83 -3.84 -27.45
C PRO A 114 -20.92 -4.84 -28.62
N GLU A 115 -19.93 -4.84 -29.49
CA GLU A 115 -19.85 -5.77 -30.63
C GLU A 115 -19.41 -7.20 -30.23
N LEU A 116 -18.87 -7.41 -28.99
CA LEU A 116 -18.39 -8.71 -28.49
C LEU A 116 -19.47 -9.82 -28.62
N GLY A 117 -20.72 -9.51 -28.32
CA GLY A 117 -21.84 -10.47 -28.37
C GLY A 117 -22.66 -10.42 -29.66
N ARG A 118 -22.31 -9.58 -30.64
CA ARG A 118 -23.17 -9.30 -31.81
C ARG A 118 -23.27 -10.45 -32.79
N LYS A 119 -22.20 -11.23 -32.98
CA LYS A 119 -22.18 -12.35 -33.93
C LYS A 119 -22.79 -13.62 -33.37
N SER A 120 -22.69 -13.86 -32.10
CA SER A 120 -23.24 -15.01 -31.38
C SER A 120 -23.47 -14.66 -29.91
N PRO A 121 -24.69 -14.88 -29.37
CA PRO A 121 -24.93 -14.62 -27.94
C PRO A 121 -24.18 -15.59 -27.01
N HIS A 122 -23.71 -16.73 -27.53
CA HIS A 122 -23.02 -17.75 -26.73
C HIS A 122 -21.50 -17.75 -26.86
N CYS A 123 -20.95 -17.08 -27.88
CA CYS A 123 -19.51 -17.03 -28.11
C CYS A 123 -19.11 -15.59 -28.45
N ALA A 124 -18.40 -14.93 -27.54
CA ALA A 124 -17.88 -13.58 -27.71
C ALA A 124 -16.82 -13.54 -28.82
N ASP A 125 -16.92 -12.55 -29.70
CA ASP A 125 -15.92 -12.30 -30.74
C ASP A 125 -14.77 -11.45 -30.15
N ILE A 126 -13.74 -12.10 -29.61
CA ILE A 126 -12.59 -11.46 -28.99
C ILE A 126 -11.85 -10.54 -29.97
N SER A 127 -11.92 -10.78 -31.28
CA SER A 127 -11.24 -9.98 -32.30
C SER A 127 -11.74 -8.53 -32.39
N VAL A 128 -12.89 -8.23 -31.79
CA VAL A 128 -13.47 -6.87 -31.67
C VAL A 128 -12.59 -5.98 -30.76
N ILE A 129 -11.90 -6.58 -29.83
CA ILE A 129 -10.97 -5.85 -28.94
C ILE A 129 -9.63 -5.72 -29.65
N PRO A 130 -9.18 -4.50 -30.00
CA PRO A 130 -7.90 -4.31 -30.69
C PRO A 130 -6.75 -4.95 -29.92
N GLN A 131 -5.88 -5.69 -30.63
CA GLN A 131 -4.72 -6.39 -30.06
C GLN A 131 -5.05 -7.53 -29.08
N ALA A 132 -6.31 -7.87 -28.85
CA ALA A 132 -6.65 -9.04 -28.07
C ALA A 132 -6.29 -10.33 -28.84
N LYS A 133 -5.79 -11.33 -28.10
CA LYS A 133 -5.41 -12.65 -28.63
C LYS A 133 -5.88 -13.75 -27.70
N ALA A 134 -6.22 -14.90 -28.28
CA ALA A 134 -6.44 -16.14 -27.55
C ALA A 134 -5.48 -17.19 -28.11
N ASP A 135 -4.67 -17.78 -27.27
CA ASP A 135 -3.68 -18.83 -27.59
C ASP A 135 -4.05 -20.11 -26.81
N PHE A 136 -4.43 -21.14 -27.55
CA PHE A 136 -4.75 -22.45 -26.97
C PHE A 136 -3.53 -23.36 -27.03
N ARG A 137 -2.91 -23.62 -25.89
CA ARG A 137 -1.79 -24.55 -25.74
C ARG A 137 -2.29 -25.94 -25.35
N PHE A 138 -2.62 -26.73 -26.35
CA PHE A 138 -3.20 -28.05 -26.14
C PHE A 138 -2.34 -28.98 -25.28
N SER A 139 -1.03 -29.03 -25.52
CA SER A 139 -0.11 -29.88 -24.74
C SER A 139 -0.06 -29.57 -23.24
N GLN A 140 -0.43 -28.34 -22.87
CA GLN A 140 -0.47 -27.85 -21.49
C GLN A 140 -1.90 -27.74 -20.95
N GLN A 141 -2.91 -28.01 -21.79
CA GLN A 141 -4.33 -27.79 -21.48
C GLN A 141 -4.58 -26.36 -20.96
N ARG A 142 -3.97 -25.36 -21.62
CA ARG A 142 -4.06 -23.95 -21.21
C ARG A 142 -4.60 -23.08 -22.31
N LEU A 143 -5.53 -22.21 -21.92
CA LEU A 143 -6.03 -21.10 -22.75
C LEU A 143 -5.46 -19.78 -22.23
N LEU A 144 -4.60 -19.16 -23.01
CA LEU A 144 -4.00 -17.87 -22.68
C LEU A 144 -4.75 -16.76 -23.42
N LEU A 145 -5.45 -15.92 -22.67
CA LEU A 145 -6.13 -14.73 -23.16
C LEU A 145 -5.25 -13.51 -22.89
N SER A 146 -4.94 -12.77 -23.93
CA SER A 146 -4.17 -11.54 -23.87
C SER A 146 -5.04 -10.37 -24.29
N PHE A 147 -5.32 -9.46 -23.37
CA PHE A 147 -6.12 -8.26 -23.62
C PHE A 147 -5.32 -7.01 -23.25
N PRO A 148 -5.41 -5.91 -24.05
CA PRO A 148 -4.84 -4.63 -23.65
C PRO A 148 -5.37 -4.19 -22.30
N GLN A 149 -4.54 -3.53 -21.50
CA GLN A 149 -4.92 -3.06 -20.17
C GLN A 149 -6.13 -2.11 -20.20
N ALA A 150 -6.28 -1.33 -21.28
CA ALA A 150 -7.45 -0.47 -21.48
C ALA A 150 -8.76 -1.25 -21.57
N ALA A 151 -8.70 -2.51 -22.03
CA ALA A 151 -9.87 -3.39 -22.18
C ALA A 151 -10.19 -4.21 -20.92
N VAL A 152 -9.30 -4.22 -19.93
CA VAL A 152 -9.47 -4.99 -18.69
C VAL A 152 -9.55 -4.04 -17.50
N SER A 153 -10.46 -4.32 -16.58
CA SER A 153 -10.43 -3.68 -15.26
C SER A 153 -9.30 -4.33 -14.47
N SER A 154 -8.22 -3.60 -14.25
CA SER A 154 -7.15 -4.07 -13.38
C SER A 154 -7.67 -4.09 -11.94
N ALA A 155 -8.01 -5.25 -11.42
CA ALA A 155 -8.15 -5.41 -9.98
C ALA A 155 -6.73 -5.38 -9.37
N ALA A 156 -6.53 -4.53 -8.38
CA ALA A 156 -5.27 -4.46 -7.66
C ALA A 156 -4.92 -5.82 -7.03
N ARG A 157 -3.64 -6.15 -6.93
CA ARG A 157 -3.18 -7.39 -6.29
C ARG A 157 -3.69 -7.46 -4.86
N GLY A 158 -4.24 -8.62 -4.49
CA GLY A 158 -4.84 -8.82 -3.17
C GLY A 158 -6.22 -8.18 -3.01
N TRP A 159 -6.82 -7.68 -4.08
CA TRP A 159 -8.19 -7.19 -4.03
C TRP A 159 -9.18 -8.34 -3.81
N VAL A 160 -10.07 -8.16 -2.86
CA VAL A 160 -11.16 -9.08 -2.56
C VAL A 160 -12.47 -8.34 -2.79
N ASP A 161 -13.39 -8.95 -3.57
CA ASP A 161 -14.71 -8.38 -3.84
C ASP A 161 -15.45 -8.10 -2.51
N PRO A 162 -15.93 -6.87 -2.28
CA PRO A 162 -16.69 -6.52 -1.09
C PRO A 162 -17.90 -7.43 -0.80
N LYS A 163 -18.43 -8.11 -1.82
CA LYS A 163 -19.49 -9.11 -1.66
C LYS A 163 -19.04 -10.38 -0.91
N GLN A 164 -17.74 -10.64 -0.88
CA GLN A 164 -17.12 -11.77 -0.17
C GLN A 164 -16.68 -11.40 1.25
N TRP A 165 -16.80 -10.13 1.65
CA TRP A 165 -16.41 -9.70 2.96
C TRP A 165 -17.39 -10.23 4.00
N ASP A 166 -16.85 -10.80 5.06
CA ASP A 166 -17.59 -11.42 6.15
C ASP A 166 -17.43 -10.58 7.42
N ASP A 167 -18.54 -10.28 8.07
CA ASP A 167 -18.54 -9.59 9.36
C ASP A 167 -18.02 -10.46 10.51
N GLY A 168 -17.74 -11.74 10.26
CA GLY A 168 -17.27 -12.70 11.25
C GLY A 168 -18.36 -13.19 12.18
N VAL A 169 -17.96 -13.94 13.21
CA VAL A 169 -18.89 -14.60 14.12
C VAL A 169 -19.29 -13.69 15.29
N THR A 170 -20.50 -13.87 15.77
CA THR A 170 -20.93 -13.28 17.07
C THR A 170 -20.11 -13.91 18.20
N ALA A 171 -19.41 -13.10 18.97
CA ALA A 171 -18.50 -13.55 20.01
C ALA A 171 -18.42 -12.58 21.19
N LEU A 172 -18.20 -13.15 22.36
CA LEU A 172 -17.76 -12.43 23.56
C LEU A 172 -16.24 -12.64 23.71
N LEU A 173 -15.53 -11.56 23.93
CA LEU A 173 -14.09 -11.53 24.05
C LEU A 173 -13.70 -10.94 25.40
N LEU A 174 -12.69 -11.50 26.05
CA LEU A 174 -12.08 -10.94 27.24
C LEU A 174 -10.58 -11.15 27.21
N ASN A 175 -9.85 -10.05 27.06
CA ASN A 175 -8.41 -10.03 27.32
C ASN A 175 -8.18 -9.41 28.69
N TYR A 176 -7.31 -10.02 29.48
CA TYR A 176 -6.95 -9.50 30.80
C TYR A 176 -5.46 -9.66 31.06
N SER A 177 -4.93 -8.78 31.87
CA SER A 177 -3.62 -8.94 32.46
C SER A 177 -3.64 -8.48 33.92
N PHE A 178 -2.90 -9.20 34.74
CA PHE A 178 -2.69 -8.88 36.15
C PHE A 178 -1.20 -8.74 36.40
N SER A 179 -0.82 -7.70 37.13
CA SER A 179 0.53 -7.54 37.63
C SER A 179 0.48 -7.07 39.08
N GLY A 180 1.45 -7.48 39.86
CA GLY A 180 1.57 -7.07 41.25
C GLY A 180 3.04 -7.04 41.69
N ALA A 181 3.36 -6.12 42.57
CA ALA A 181 4.67 -5.98 43.17
C ALA A 181 4.54 -5.70 44.67
N ASN A 182 5.29 -6.45 45.48
CA ASN A 182 5.43 -6.22 46.89
C ASN A 182 6.85 -5.75 47.19
N ASN A 183 6.96 -4.59 47.82
CA ASN A 183 8.24 -4.01 48.23
C ASN A 183 8.34 -4.06 49.73
N TRP A 184 9.28 -4.81 50.25
CA TRP A 184 9.61 -4.85 51.69
C TRP A 184 10.79 -3.95 51.97
N SER A 185 10.55 -2.97 52.83
CA SER A 185 11.64 -2.08 53.29
C SER A 185 12.48 -2.76 54.37
N ARG A 186 13.78 -2.66 54.22
CA ARG A 186 14.72 -3.12 55.26
C ARG A 186 15.10 -2.00 56.24
N GLN A 187 14.61 -0.79 56.01
CA GLN A 187 14.80 0.36 56.89
C GLN A 187 13.59 0.59 57.78
N ASN A 188 13.80 0.80 59.08
CA ASN A 188 12.73 0.89 60.05
C ASN A 188 11.76 2.08 59.86
N ASP A 189 12.14 3.09 59.06
CA ASP A 189 11.35 4.30 58.82
C ASP A 189 10.64 4.32 57.46
N THR A 190 10.82 3.31 56.62
CA THR A 190 10.16 3.23 55.31
C THR A 190 9.11 2.13 55.33
N PRO A 191 7.81 2.44 55.15
CA PRO A 191 6.78 1.44 55.17
C PRO A 191 6.88 0.51 53.98
N ASP A 192 6.45 -0.74 54.19
CA ASP A 192 6.24 -1.70 53.08
C ASP A 192 5.16 -1.18 52.16
N SER A 193 5.30 -1.48 50.89
CA SER A 193 4.28 -1.11 49.88
C SER A 193 3.95 -2.28 48.98
N ASP A 194 2.67 -2.41 48.66
CA ASP A 194 2.17 -3.33 47.63
C ASP A 194 1.41 -2.56 46.57
N ASN A 195 1.63 -2.96 45.30
CA ASN A 195 0.93 -2.42 44.16
C ASN A 195 0.33 -3.57 43.36
N GLN A 196 -0.94 -3.45 42.98
CA GLN A 196 -1.64 -4.42 42.16
C GLN A 196 -2.32 -3.68 41.01
N TYR A 197 -2.28 -4.28 39.85
CA TYR A 197 -2.82 -3.68 38.63
C TYR A 197 -3.51 -4.73 37.77
N VAL A 198 -4.74 -4.45 37.35
CA VAL A 198 -5.54 -5.29 36.48
C VAL A 198 -5.96 -4.49 35.26
N ASN A 199 -5.71 -5.05 34.10
CA ASN A 199 -6.25 -4.57 32.81
C ASN A 199 -7.35 -5.51 32.35
N LEU A 200 -8.49 -4.96 31.99
CA LEU A 200 -9.60 -5.68 31.41
C LEU A 200 -9.96 -5.08 30.05
N ARG A 201 -10.04 -5.91 29.03
CA ARG A 201 -10.45 -5.52 27.69
C ARG A 201 -11.56 -6.44 27.19
N PRO A 202 -12.79 -6.28 27.71
CA PRO A 202 -13.94 -7.00 27.18
C PRO A 202 -14.33 -6.46 25.79
N GLY A 203 -14.90 -7.36 24.98
CA GLY A 203 -15.39 -7.03 23.66
C GLY A 203 -16.57 -7.90 23.27
N ILE A 204 -17.44 -7.36 22.43
CA ILE A 204 -18.60 -8.08 21.87
C ILE A 204 -18.62 -7.83 20.37
N ASN A 205 -18.77 -8.91 19.59
CA ASN A 205 -19.04 -8.86 18.15
C ASN A 205 -20.49 -9.27 17.92
N ILE A 206 -21.29 -8.42 17.27
CA ILE A 206 -22.68 -8.71 16.91
C ILE A 206 -22.92 -8.19 15.48
N GLY A 207 -23.01 -9.11 14.50
CA GLY A 207 -23.09 -8.73 13.09
C GLY A 207 -21.94 -7.78 12.72
N PRO A 208 -22.21 -6.64 12.05
CA PRO A 208 -21.16 -5.68 11.65
C PRO A 208 -20.61 -4.85 12.81
N TRP A 209 -21.16 -4.93 14.00
CA TRP A 209 -20.78 -4.11 15.14
C TRP A 209 -19.71 -4.77 16.01
N ARG A 210 -18.76 -3.97 16.46
CA ARG A 210 -17.67 -4.30 17.37
C ARG A 210 -17.72 -3.37 18.56
N LEU A 211 -18.24 -3.83 19.70
CA LEU A 211 -18.18 -3.11 20.97
C LEU A 211 -16.85 -3.44 21.66
N ARG A 212 -16.16 -2.43 22.12
CA ARG A 212 -14.87 -2.55 22.81
C ARG A 212 -14.85 -1.66 24.04
N ASN A 213 -14.32 -2.19 25.13
CA ASN A 213 -14.06 -1.44 26.35
C ASN A 213 -12.64 -1.74 26.84
N TYR A 214 -12.02 -0.77 27.44
CA TYR A 214 -10.79 -0.94 28.18
C TYR A 214 -10.92 -0.28 29.54
N THR A 215 -10.86 -1.08 30.60
CA THR A 215 -10.96 -0.64 31.99
C THR A 215 -9.75 -1.15 32.76
N THR A 216 -9.21 -0.32 33.61
CA THR A 216 -8.11 -0.64 34.49
C THR A 216 -8.52 -0.56 35.94
N TRP A 217 -7.94 -1.39 36.75
CA TRP A 217 -8.02 -1.32 38.20
C TRP A 217 -6.62 -1.26 38.76
N ALA A 218 -6.39 -0.28 39.62
CA ALA A 218 -5.13 -0.12 40.34
C ALA A 218 -5.36 -0.09 41.83
N ARG A 219 -4.54 -0.78 42.59
CA ARG A 219 -4.48 -0.68 44.05
C ARG A 219 -3.03 -0.42 44.46
N SER A 220 -2.84 0.58 45.29
CA SER A 220 -1.58 0.83 45.97
C SER A 220 -1.81 0.87 47.47
N SER A 221 -0.93 0.26 48.24
CA SER A 221 -0.95 0.30 49.69
C SER A 221 0.47 0.60 50.22
N SER A 222 0.55 1.52 51.14
CA SER A 222 1.80 1.89 51.80
C SER A 222 1.51 2.42 53.20
N GLY A 223 2.26 1.95 54.21
CA GLY A 223 2.15 2.45 55.58
C GLY A 223 0.78 2.22 56.26
N GLY A 224 0.01 1.23 55.79
CA GLY A 224 -1.33 0.94 56.30
C GLY A 224 -2.45 1.72 55.62
N GLU A 225 -2.14 2.65 54.73
CA GLU A 225 -3.10 3.31 53.85
C GLU A 225 -3.20 2.56 52.52
N SER A 226 -4.43 2.31 52.05
CA SER A 226 -4.66 1.69 50.74
C SER A 226 -5.57 2.57 49.89
N ASN A 227 -5.15 2.81 48.66
CA ASN A 227 -5.96 3.47 47.65
C ASN A 227 -6.28 2.49 46.52
N ASN A 228 -7.50 2.51 46.01
CA ASN A 228 -7.90 1.75 44.84
C ASN A 228 -8.70 2.65 43.90
N SER A 229 -8.50 2.47 42.59
CA SER A 229 -9.20 3.20 41.55
C SER A 229 -9.61 2.27 40.42
N TRP A 230 -10.77 2.55 39.85
CA TRP A 230 -11.25 2.00 38.60
C TRP A 230 -11.29 3.14 37.57
N ASP A 231 -10.60 2.95 36.45
CA ASP A 231 -10.59 3.93 35.37
C ASP A 231 -10.98 3.27 34.07
N THR A 232 -11.93 3.87 33.36
CA THR A 232 -12.31 3.45 32.01
C THR A 232 -11.55 4.28 31.00
N VAL A 233 -10.60 3.65 30.30
CA VAL A 233 -9.76 4.31 29.30
C VAL A 233 -10.57 4.66 28.06
N TYR A 234 -11.36 3.71 27.53
CA TYR A 234 -12.29 3.97 26.44
C TYR A 234 -13.44 2.96 26.40
N THR A 235 -14.54 3.40 25.83
CA THR A 235 -15.65 2.54 25.41
C THR A 235 -16.16 3.02 24.07
N TYR A 236 -16.13 2.17 23.07
CA TYR A 236 -16.65 2.51 21.74
C TYR A 236 -17.32 1.33 21.05
N ALA A 237 -18.22 1.66 20.13
CA ALA A 237 -18.77 0.76 19.14
C ALA A 237 -18.27 1.14 17.76
N GLN A 238 -17.83 0.17 17.00
CA GLN A 238 -17.23 0.38 15.68
C GLN A 238 -17.90 -0.49 14.64
N ARG A 239 -18.02 0.03 13.42
CA ARG A 239 -18.58 -0.68 12.29
C ARG A 239 -17.94 -0.22 10.98
N SER A 240 -17.66 -1.17 10.10
CA SER A 240 -17.21 -0.90 8.73
C SER A 240 -18.35 -0.39 7.85
N ILE A 241 -18.08 0.62 7.03
CA ILE A 241 -18.99 1.17 6.02
C ILE A 241 -18.34 0.93 4.64
N ASN A 242 -18.63 -0.24 4.08
CA ASN A 242 -17.97 -0.73 2.85
C ASN A 242 -18.11 0.24 1.66
N ALA A 243 -19.29 0.86 1.49
CA ALA A 243 -19.56 1.81 0.42
C ALA A 243 -18.66 3.06 0.47
N LEU A 244 -18.17 3.43 1.66
CA LEU A 244 -17.30 4.58 1.88
C LEU A 244 -15.84 4.18 2.11
N GLN A 245 -15.55 2.88 2.06
CA GLN A 245 -14.22 2.32 2.41
C GLN A 245 -13.70 2.92 3.72
N GLY A 246 -14.57 2.97 4.73
CA GLY A 246 -14.30 3.63 5.98
C GLY A 246 -14.93 2.93 7.16
N VAL A 247 -14.55 3.39 8.34
CA VAL A 247 -15.03 2.90 9.63
C VAL A 247 -15.77 4.01 10.36
N MET A 248 -16.98 3.68 10.85
CA MET A 248 -17.71 4.51 11.77
C MET A 248 -17.43 4.07 13.21
N THR A 249 -17.02 5.01 14.04
CA THR A 249 -16.77 4.80 15.47
C THR A 249 -17.71 5.68 16.30
N LEU A 250 -18.39 5.10 17.28
CA LEU A 250 -19.29 5.78 18.21
C LEU A 250 -18.81 5.55 19.64
N GLY A 251 -18.58 6.59 20.39
CA GLY A 251 -18.07 6.54 21.77
C GLY A 251 -16.73 7.24 21.93
N ASP A 252 -15.86 6.68 22.76
CA ASP A 252 -14.56 7.25 23.09
C ASP A 252 -13.53 6.90 22.02
N SER A 253 -12.88 7.90 21.44
CA SER A 253 -11.83 7.75 20.45
C SER A 253 -10.93 8.99 20.41
N SER A 254 -9.99 9.02 19.49
CA SER A 254 -9.17 10.18 19.17
C SER A 254 -9.40 10.60 17.73
N THR A 255 -9.38 11.90 17.45
CA THR A 255 -9.46 12.41 16.09
C THR A 255 -8.23 11.99 15.29
N ASP A 256 -8.36 11.98 13.95
CA ASP A 256 -7.24 11.70 13.05
C ASP A 256 -6.11 12.72 13.23
N ALA A 257 -4.88 12.23 13.27
CA ALA A 257 -3.66 13.01 13.53
C ALA A 257 -2.79 13.29 12.28
N ASP A 258 -3.28 13.01 11.09
CA ASP A 258 -2.51 13.22 9.85
C ASP A 258 -2.29 14.71 9.53
N VAL A 259 -3.28 15.55 9.77
CA VAL A 259 -3.27 16.99 9.47
C VAL A 259 -3.10 17.82 10.73
N PHE A 260 -3.91 17.57 11.76
CA PHE A 260 -3.83 18.19 13.08
C PHE A 260 -3.21 17.25 14.11
N GLU A 261 -2.94 17.73 15.30
CA GLU A 261 -2.68 16.82 16.42
C GLU A 261 -3.98 16.15 16.87
N GLY A 262 -3.89 14.86 17.25
CA GLY A 262 -5.05 14.08 17.66
C GLY A 262 -5.64 14.59 18.97
N VAL A 263 -6.95 14.72 19.03
CA VAL A 263 -7.70 15.20 20.19
C VAL A 263 -8.62 14.09 20.68
N PRO A 264 -8.55 13.68 21.95
CA PRO A 264 -9.45 12.68 22.51
C PRO A 264 -10.89 13.25 22.59
N PHE A 265 -11.86 12.44 22.20
CA PHE A 265 -13.26 12.84 22.18
C PHE A 265 -14.20 11.69 22.53
N ARG A 266 -15.42 12.02 22.90
CA ARG A 266 -16.56 11.11 22.98
C ARG A 266 -17.63 11.59 22.01
N GLY A 267 -17.98 10.76 21.03
CA GLY A 267 -18.93 11.15 20.00
C GLY A 267 -18.98 10.19 18.84
N ALA A 268 -19.04 10.72 17.63
CA ALA A 268 -19.06 9.95 16.39
C ALA A 268 -17.90 10.37 15.47
N MET A 269 -17.27 9.39 14.85
CA MET A 269 -16.25 9.58 13.83
C MET A 269 -16.52 8.66 12.64
N LEU A 270 -16.37 9.20 11.45
CA LEU A 270 -16.29 8.44 10.21
C LEU A 270 -14.97 8.76 9.54
N ALA A 271 -14.14 7.75 9.36
CA ALA A 271 -12.82 7.90 8.74
C ALA A 271 -12.59 6.80 7.71
N SER A 272 -11.84 7.13 6.66
CA SER A 272 -11.37 6.13 5.69
C SER A 272 -10.50 5.10 6.40
N ASP A 273 -10.63 3.83 6.00
CA ASP A 273 -9.89 2.72 6.58
C ASP A 273 -8.96 2.10 5.54
N ASP A 274 -7.67 2.26 5.76
CA ASP A 274 -6.63 1.71 4.88
C ASP A 274 -6.61 0.19 4.92
N ASP A 275 -7.12 -0.44 5.99
CA ASP A 275 -7.19 -1.90 6.10
C ASP A 275 -8.25 -2.52 5.18
N MET A 276 -9.19 -1.73 4.67
CA MET A 276 -10.13 -2.15 3.62
C MET A 276 -9.50 -2.18 2.23
N LEU A 277 -8.29 -1.68 2.07
CA LEU A 277 -7.57 -1.70 0.81
C LEU A 277 -6.65 -2.90 0.73
N PRO A 278 -6.44 -3.47 -0.47
CA PRO A 278 -5.35 -4.39 -0.69
C PRO A 278 -4.02 -3.76 -0.29
N GLU A 279 -3.09 -4.55 0.25
CA GLU A 279 -1.77 -4.03 0.65
C GLU A 279 -1.05 -3.30 -0.49
N SER A 280 -1.25 -3.76 -1.73
CA SER A 280 -0.71 -3.13 -2.94
C SER A 280 -1.21 -1.71 -3.18
N LEU A 281 -2.33 -1.29 -2.58
CA LEU A 281 -2.88 0.06 -2.68
C LEU A 281 -2.69 0.91 -1.42
N ARG A 282 -2.20 0.33 -0.32
CA ARG A 282 -1.93 1.08 0.91
C ARG A 282 -0.70 1.98 0.73
N GLY A 283 -0.70 3.13 1.37
CA GLY A 283 0.40 4.08 1.33
C GLY A 283 0.67 4.63 -0.07
N TYR A 284 1.75 5.38 -0.20
CA TYR A 284 2.18 5.98 -1.46
C TYR A 284 3.04 5.02 -2.27
N ALA A 285 2.71 4.89 -3.56
CA ALA A 285 3.62 4.39 -4.58
C ALA A 285 3.33 5.13 -5.90
N PRO A 286 4.36 5.44 -6.70
CA PRO A 286 4.16 6.09 -7.98
C PRO A 286 3.47 5.16 -8.97
N VAL A 287 2.75 5.74 -9.91
CA VAL A 287 2.17 5.00 -11.03
C VAL A 287 3.25 4.79 -12.09
N VAL A 288 3.47 3.53 -12.49
CA VAL A 288 4.40 3.18 -13.57
C VAL A 288 3.62 3.08 -14.87
N ARG A 289 3.97 3.90 -15.85
CA ARG A 289 3.35 3.95 -17.18
C ARG A 289 4.36 3.58 -18.24
N GLY A 290 3.93 2.81 -19.26
CA GLY A 290 4.78 2.42 -20.37
C GLY A 290 3.98 1.95 -21.58
N ILE A 291 4.69 1.57 -22.63
CA ILE A 291 4.10 1.02 -23.85
C ILE A 291 4.84 -0.30 -24.14
N ALA A 292 4.09 -1.39 -24.20
CA ALA A 292 4.56 -2.69 -24.64
C ALA A 292 4.26 -2.85 -26.14
N ARG A 293 5.23 -3.27 -26.93
CA ARG A 293 5.06 -3.53 -28.37
C ARG A 293 4.47 -4.90 -28.65
N THR A 294 4.77 -5.83 -27.74
CA THR A 294 4.30 -7.21 -27.78
C THR A 294 3.73 -7.58 -26.41
N ASN A 295 3.36 -8.85 -26.21
CA ASN A 295 3.14 -9.36 -24.85
C ASN A 295 4.46 -9.29 -24.10
N ALA A 296 4.56 -8.39 -23.15
CA ALA A 296 5.80 -8.09 -22.47
C ALA A 296 5.74 -8.44 -20.98
N GLN A 297 6.89 -8.84 -20.42
CA GLN A 297 7.12 -8.94 -19.00
C GLN A 297 7.65 -7.61 -18.49
N VAL A 298 6.96 -7.03 -17.51
CA VAL A 298 7.40 -5.81 -16.84
C VAL A 298 7.96 -6.18 -15.47
N ILE A 299 9.24 -5.85 -15.27
CA ILE A 299 9.97 -6.11 -14.03
C ILE A 299 10.35 -4.78 -13.42
N ILE A 300 9.98 -4.57 -12.15
CA ILE A 300 10.33 -3.35 -11.42
C ILE A 300 11.29 -3.70 -10.30
N ARG A 301 12.43 -3.03 -10.30
CA ARG A 301 13.48 -3.17 -9.28
C ARG A 301 13.67 -1.88 -8.54
N GLN A 302 13.91 -1.97 -7.24
CA GLN A 302 14.33 -0.86 -6.40
C GLN A 302 15.61 -1.26 -5.68
N ASN A 303 16.64 -0.42 -5.76
CA ASN A 303 17.94 -0.69 -5.16
C ASN A 303 18.54 -2.05 -5.58
N GLY A 304 18.27 -2.49 -6.82
CA GLY A 304 18.73 -3.78 -7.35
C GLY A 304 17.83 -4.98 -7.03
N TYR A 305 16.89 -4.87 -6.10
CA TYR A 305 15.97 -5.94 -5.74
C TYR A 305 14.67 -5.85 -6.55
N GLU A 306 14.19 -6.98 -7.04
CA GLU A 306 12.88 -7.07 -7.70
C GLU A 306 11.77 -6.92 -6.68
N ILE A 307 10.94 -5.88 -6.85
CA ILE A 307 9.82 -5.57 -5.94
C ILE A 307 8.46 -5.86 -6.58
N TYR A 308 8.42 -5.95 -7.92
CA TYR A 308 7.19 -6.19 -8.66
C TYR A 308 7.49 -6.79 -10.02
N GLN A 309 6.64 -7.73 -10.43
CA GLN A 309 6.67 -8.32 -11.76
C GLN A 309 5.24 -8.55 -12.24
N THR A 310 4.97 -8.22 -13.49
CA THR A 310 3.70 -8.50 -14.15
C THR A 310 3.91 -8.72 -15.65
N TYR A 311 2.86 -9.25 -16.30
CA TYR A 311 2.80 -9.35 -17.75
C TYR A 311 1.74 -8.40 -18.29
N VAL A 312 2.06 -7.73 -19.39
CA VAL A 312 1.19 -6.77 -20.03
C VAL A 312 0.97 -7.16 -21.49
N ALA A 313 -0.24 -6.94 -21.99
CA ALA A 313 -0.56 -7.08 -23.40
C ALA A 313 0.04 -5.93 -24.21
N PRO A 314 0.14 -6.07 -25.54
CA PRO A 314 0.57 -4.99 -26.41
C PRO A 314 -0.29 -3.73 -26.21
N GLY A 315 0.36 -2.57 -26.24
CA GLY A 315 -0.28 -1.27 -26.04
C GLY A 315 0.22 -0.52 -24.83
N ALA A 316 -0.46 0.59 -24.50
CA ALA A 316 -0.17 1.37 -23.30
C ALA A 316 -0.63 0.60 -22.06
N PHE A 317 0.22 0.62 -21.03
CA PHE A 317 -0.09 0.02 -19.74
C PHE A 317 0.19 0.98 -18.60
N GLU A 318 -0.49 0.74 -17.47
CA GLU A 318 -0.38 1.49 -16.24
C GLU A 318 -0.40 0.52 -15.05
N ILE A 319 0.62 0.60 -14.18
CA ILE A 319 0.73 -0.20 -12.96
C ILE A 319 0.46 0.72 -11.77
N THR A 320 -0.65 0.48 -11.10
CA THR A 320 -1.15 1.29 -9.98
C THR A 320 -1.16 0.54 -8.66
N ASP A 321 -0.94 -0.78 -8.70
CA ASP A 321 -1.08 -1.71 -7.57
C ASP A 321 0.26 -2.23 -7.04
N MET A 322 1.33 -1.48 -7.24
CA MET A 322 2.63 -1.81 -6.67
C MET A 322 2.59 -1.64 -5.15
N TYR A 323 3.16 -2.61 -4.41
CA TYR A 323 3.28 -2.51 -2.96
C TYR A 323 4.12 -1.27 -2.58
N PRO A 324 3.70 -0.51 -1.55
CA PRO A 324 4.53 0.56 -1.03
C PRO A 324 5.79 -0.06 -0.41
N THR A 325 6.94 0.44 -0.77
CA THR A 325 8.19 0.06 -0.12
C THR A 325 8.52 1.07 0.96
N GLY A 326 9.07 0.63 2.08
CA GLY A 326 9.47 1.51 3.19
C GLY A 326 10.68 2.39 2.86
N GLY A 327 11.34 2.16 1.71
CA GLY A 327 12.50 2.91 1.25
C GLY A 327 12.15 3.94 0.18
N SER A 328 13.00 4.94 0.04
CA SER A 328 13.08 5.78 -1.15
C SER A 328 14.18 5.25 -2.08
N GLY A 329 14.09 5.56 -3.33
CA GLY A 329 15.05 5.14 -4.36
C GLY A 329 14.32 4.85 -5.67
N ASP A 330 14.93 5.23 -6.78
CA ASP A 330 14.31 5.12 -8.09
C ASP A 330 13.92 3.69 -8.44
N LEU A 331 12.81 3.56 -9.13
CA LEU A 331 12.34 2.30 -9.67
C LEU A 331 12.95 2.11 -11.05
N ALA A 332 13.80 1.10 -11.20
CA ALA A 332 14.29 0.63 -12.49
C ALA A 332 13.23 -0.32 -13.08
N VAL A 333 12.56 0.12 -14.13
CA VAL A 333 11.51 -0.63 -14.82
C VAL A 333 12.08 -1.20 -16.11
N THR A 334 12.08 -2.51 -16.24
CA THR A 334 12.48 -3.23 -17.45
C THR A 334 11.26 -3.84 -18.10
N ILE A 335 10.99 -3.48 -19.35
CA ILE A 335 9.95 -4.06 -20.18
C ILE A 335 10.65 -5.03 -21.13
N LYS A 336 10.46 -6.33 -20.90
CA LYS A 336 11.04 -7.39 -21.73
C LYS A 336 9.98 -7.88 -22.71
N GLU A 337 10.20 -7.60 -23.96
CA GLU A 337 9.30 -7.95 -25.07
C GLU A 337 9.40 -9.45 -25.43
N ALA A 338 8.40 -9.96 -26.15
CA ALA A 338 8.38 -11.37 -26.57
C ALA A 338 9.55 -11.76 -27.49
N ASP A 339 10.12 -10.80 -28.24
CA ASP A 339 11.30 -10.99 -29.07
C ASP A 339 12.63 -10.94 -28.30
N GLY A 340 12.56 -10.78 -26.97
CA GLY A 340 13.71 -10.68 -26.09
C GLY A 340 14.34 -9.29 -26.02
N SER A 341 13.85 -8.31 -26.78
CA SER A 341 14.29 -6.92 -26.64
C SER A 341 13.83 -6.32 -25.31
N GLU A 342 14.65 -5.42 -24.75
CA GLU A 342 14.37 -4.79 -23.47
C GLU A 342 14.29 -3.26 -23.62
N GLN A 343 13.28 -2.67 -22.96
CA GLN A 343 13.17 -1.24 -22.77
C GLN A 343 13.35 -0.95 -21.29
N ASN A 344 14.19 0.02 -20.95
CA ASN A 344 14.44 0.41 -19.56
C ASN A 344 13.99 1.84 -19.35
N LEU A 345 13.26 2.08 -18.26
CA LEU A 345 12.85 3.41 -17.82
C LEU A 345 13.03 3.52 -16.30
N ILE A 346 13.22 4.75 -15.84
CA ILE A 346 13.38 5.05 -14.42
C ILE A 346 12.17 5.85 -13.96
N VAL A 347 11.54 5.39 -12.87
CA VAL A 347 10.43 6.09 -12.23
C VAL A 347 10.87 6.53 -10.84
N PRO A 348 10.95 7.85 -10.58
CA PRO A 348 11.36 8.38 -9.29
C PRO A 348 10.41 7.97 -8.16
N TYR A 349 10.96 7.54 -7.03
CA TYR A 349 10.17 7.15 -5.87
C TYR A 349 10.77 7.62 -4.54
N ALA A 350 9.96 8.33 -3.77
CA ALA A 350 10.21 8.64 -2.36
C ALA A 350 8.86 8.72 -1.63
N SER A 351 8.80 8.38 -0.35
CA SER A 351 7.56 8.31 0.41
C SER A 351 7.63 9.13 1.69
N LEU A 352 6.54 9.80 2.01
CA LEU A 352 6.20 10.39 3.31
C LEU A 352 4.83 9.87 3.73
N PRO A 353 4.54 9.76 5.05
CA PRO A 353 3.25 9.23 5.52
C PRO A 353 2.01 9.96 4.99
N VAL A 354 2.13 11.26 4.71
CA VAL A 354 1.02 12.09 4.19
C VAL A 354 0.80 11.92 2.69
N LEU A 355 1.76 11.38 1.93
CA LEU A 355 1.59 11.19 0.49
C LEU A 355 0.55 10.13 0.20
N GLN A 356 -0.33 10.42 -0.77
CA GLN A 356 -1.36 9.51 -1.26
C GLN A 356 -1.14 9.16 -2.73
N ARG A 357 -1.60 7.99 -3.14
CA ARG A 357 -1.65 7.57 -4.55
C ARG A 357 -2.57 8.48 -5.34
N GLU A 358 -2.29 8.61 -6.62
CA GLU A 358 -3.13 9.35 -7.56
C GLU A 358 -4.59 8.85 -7.49
N GLY A 359 -5.53 9.80 -7.36
CA GLY A 359 -6.96 9.53 -7.29
C GLY A 359 -7.47 9.04 -5.93
N ARG A 360 -6.60 8.81 -4.94
CA ARG A 360 -7.02 8.35 -3.62
C ARG A 360 -7.39 9.52 -2.72
N LEU A 361 -8.55 9.40 -2.07
CA LEU A 361 -9.02 10.28 -1.01
C LEU A 361 -8.96 9.57 0.34
N LYS A 362 -8.19 10.11 1.29
CA LYS A 362 -8.25 9.78 2.70
C LYS A 362 -8.99 10.90 3.42
N TYR A 363 -9.96 10.55 4.26
CA TYR A 363 -10.83 11.53 4.93
C TYR A 363 -11.14 11.11 6.36
N SER A 364 -11.44 12.08 7.20
CA SER A 364 -11.95 11.87 8.54
C SER A 364 -12.91 13.00 8.91
N VAL A 365 -14.06 12.64 9.47
CA VAL A 365 -15.04 13.58 10.02
C VAL A 365 -15.42 13.13 11.41
N THR A 366 -15.25 14.01 12.39
CA THR A 366 -15.49 13.75 13.80
C THR A 366 -16.42 14.82 14.38
N SER A 367 -17.34 14.43 15.24
CA SER A 367 -18.15 15.34 16.04
C SER A 367 -18.47 14.70 17.38
N GLY A 368 -18.32 15.46 18.46
CA GLY A 368 -18.54 14.99 19.81
C GLY A 368 -18.17 16.03 20.85
N VAL A 369 -17.83 15.56 22.03
CA VAL A 369 -17.36 16.40 23.15
C VAL A 369 -15.92 16.01 23.48
N TYR A 370 -15.14 16.97 23.92
CA TYR A 370 -13.78 16.74 24.39
C TYR A 370 -13.79 15.78 25.59
N ARG A 371 -12.94 14.78 25.55
CA ARG A 371 -12.78 13.83 26.64
C ARG A 371 -11.37 13.91 27.21
N ALA A 372 -11.20 14.77 28.20
CA ALA A 372 -9.94 14.91 28.89
C ALA A 372 -9.58 13.66 29.71
N TYR A 373 -8.32 13.57 30.07
CA TYR A 373 -7.80 12.58 31.02
C TYR A 373 -8.21 12.86 32.48
N ASP A 374 -8.66 14.08 32.75
CA ASP A 374 -9.03 14.58 34.07
C ASP A 374 -10.48 15.08 34.07
N ASN A 375 -11.29 14.58 35.02
CA ASN A 375 -12.70 14.91 35.14
C ASN A 375 -12.97 16.37 35.58
N SER A 376 -11.95 17.12 35.99
CA SER A 376 -12.06 18.55 36.30
C SER A 376 -12.07 19.43 35.06
N ILE A 377 -11.81 18.88 33.88
CA ILE A 377 -11.78 19.60 32.60
C ILE A 377 -13.14 19.51 31.92
N ASP A 378 -13.64 20.63 31.40
CA ASP A 378 -14.95 20.72 30.76
C ASP A 378 -15.09 19.85 29.51
N GLU A 379 -16.21 19.14 29.39
CA GLU A 379 -16.61 18.43 28.18
C GLU A 379 -17.08 19.43 27.10
N THR A 380 -16.15 20.06 26.42
CA THR A 380 -16.47 21.06 25.38
C THR A 380 -16.81 20.39 24.05
N PRO A 381 -17.95 20.77 23.39
CA PRO A 381 -18.26 20.28 22.05
C PRO A 381 -17.18 20.64 21.01
N LEU A 382 -16.83 19.68 20.18
CA LEU A 382 -15.85 19.83 19.10
C LEU A 382 -16.27 19.09 17.83
N SER A 383 -15.77 19.57 16.71
CA SER A 383 -15.86 18.91 15.42
C SER A 383 -14.54 19.08 14.66
N GLN A 384 -14.15 18.05 13.92
CA GLN A 384 -12.98 18.06 13.06
C GLN A 384 -13.31 17.41 11.72
N ALA A 385 -12.82 17.98 10.64
CA ALA A 385 -12.87 17.36 9.32
C ALA A 385 -11.51 17.50 8.64
N THR A 386 -11.01 16.42 8.06
CA THR A 386 -9.75 16.37 7.32
C THR A 386 -9.93 15.64 5.99
N ALA A 387 -9.18 16.05 4.99
CA ALA A 387 -9.13 15.39 3.69
C ALA A 387 -7.70 15.45 3.13
N ILE A 388 -7.25 14.34 2.55
CA ILE A 388 -5.94 14.20 1.90
C ILE A 388 -6.20 13.55 0.55
N TYR A 389 -5.78 14.20 -0.53
CA TYR A 389 -6.05 13.75 -1.88
C TYR A 389 -4.80 13.67 -2.74
N GLY A 390 -4.58 12.51 -3.35
CA GLY A 390 -3.48 12.26 -4.28
C GLY A 390 -3.79 12.77 -5.68
N LEU A 391 -2.95 13.66 -6.18
CA LEU A 391 -3.00 14.24 -7.52
C LEU A 391 -1.96 13.55 -8.44
N PRO A 392 -2.08 13.73 -9.78
CA PRO A 392 -1.05 13.32 -10.73
C PRO A 392 0.34 13.90 -10.39
N TRP A 393 1.38 13.30 -10.95
CA TRP A 393 2.79 13.70 -10.82
C TRP A 393 3.35 13.63 -9.39
N GLY A 394 2.81 12.75 -8.54
CA GLY A 394 3.27 12.57 -7.16
C GLY A 394 3.00 13.76 -6.25
N LEU A 395 2.00 14.56 -6.56
CA LEU A 395 1.52 15.65 -5.72
C LEU A 395 0.40 15.15 -4.81
N THR A 396 0.39 15.57 -3.55
CA THR A 396 -0.70 15.35 -2.61
C THR A 396 -1.12 16.68 -2.01
N LEU A 397 -2.41 16.97 -2.03
CA LEU A 397 -2.98 18.13 -1.31
C LEU A 397 -3.72 17.62 -0.08
N TYR A 398 -3.61 18.34 1.01
CA TYR A 398 -4.31 18.01 2.24
C TYR A 398 -4.71 19.25 3.02
N GLY A 399 -5.72 19.08 3.85
CA GLY A 399 -6.19 20.15 4.70
C GLY A 399 -7.36 19.73 5.57
N GLY A 400 -7.85 20.67 6.34
CA GLY A 400 -8.97 20.42 7.25
C GLY A 400 -9.33 21.61 8.11
N GLY A 401 -10.30 21.40 8.99
CA GLY A 401 -10.73 22.36 9.97
C GLY A 401 -11.10 21.70 11.30
N GLN A 402 -10.85 22.42 12.37
CA GLN A 402 -11.27 22.08 13.73
C GLN A 402 -12.16 23.21 14.26
N PHE A 403 -13.26 22.86 14.90
CA PHE A 403 -14.26 23.81 15.36
C PHE A 403 -14.74 23.45 16.78
N SER A 404 -14.70 24.43 17.63
CA SER A 404 -15.27 24.41 18.98
C SER A 404 -15.73 25.81 19.34
N SER A 405 -16.51 25.97 20.40
CA SER A 405 -16.88 27.28 20.94
C SER A 405 -15.67 28.10 21.43
N LYS A 406 -14.58 27.41 21.77
CA LYS A 406 -13.36 27.98 22.36
C LYS A 406 -12.17 28.03 21.37
N TYR A 407 -12.28 27.29 20.25
CA TYR A 407 -11.17 27.08 19.32
C TYR A 407 -11.67 26.90 17.90
N GLN A 408 -10.98 27.51 16.96
CA GLN A 408 -11.17 27.29 15.54
C GLN A 408 -9.81 27.22 14.86
N SER A 409 -9.64 26.29 13.94
CA SER A 409 -8.45 26.26 13.10
C SER A 409 -8.75 25.76 11.70
N VAL A 410 -7.91 26.19 10.76
CA VAL A 410 -7.91 25.73 9.37
C VAL A 410 -6.49 25.37 8.99
N ALA A 411 -6.32 24.24 8.36
CA ALA A 411 -5.04 23.76 7.85
C ALA A 411 -5.09 23.58 6.35
N LEU A 412 -3.98 23.92 5.69
CA LEU A 412 -3.75 23.62 4.28
C LEU A 412 -2.30 23.17 4.08
N GLY A 413 -2.10 22.13 3.31
CA GLY A 413 -0.79 21.58 3.06
C GLY A 413 -0.67 20.90 1.71
N MET A 414 0.56 20.71 1.30
CA MET A 414 0.93 19.98 0.10
C MET A 414 2.14 19.08 0.35
N GLY A 415 2.13 17.93 -0.32
CA GLY A 415 3.24 17.00 -0.35
C GLY A 415 3.66 16.70 -1.78
N LYS A 416 4.95 16.50 -2.01
CA LYS A 416 5.51 16.23 -3.34
C LYS A 416 6.58 15.14 -3.26
N ASN A 417 6.45 14.16 -4.12
CA ASN A 417 7.56 13.26 -4.45
C ASN A 417 8.50 13.96 -5.43
N LEU A 418 9.74 14.16 -5.03
CA LEU A 418 10.81 14.80 -5.81
C LEU A 418 11.74 13.78 -6.47
N GLY A 419 11.39 12.50 -6.42
CA GLY A 419 12.20 11.43 -6.98
C GLY A 419 13.52 11.24 -6.24
N GLU A 420 14.63 11.28 -6.97
CA GLU A 420 15.98 11.15 -6.41
C GLU A 420 16.27 12.13 -5.27
N LEU A 421 15.62 13.27 -5.25
CA LEU A 421 15.78 14.27 -4.19
C LEU A 421 14.96 13.96 -2.93
N GLY A 422 14.21 12.84 -2.92
CA GLY A 422 13.38 12.44 -1.79
C GLY A 422 11.95 12.94 -1.89
N ALA A 423 11.28 13.07 -0.75
CA ALA A 423 9.91 13.58 -0.64
C ALA A 423 9.84 14.70 0.38
N VAL A 424 9.02 15.70 0.11
CA VAL A 424 8.81 16.86 0.97
C VAL A 424 7.32 17.11 1.17
N SER A 425 6.93 17.52 2.37
CA SER A 425 5.61 18.08 2.63
C SER A 425 5.72 19.35 3.45
N THR A 426 4.81 20.29 3.19
CA THR A 426 4.68 21.52 3.96
C THR A 426 3.23 21.84 4.21
N ASP A 427 2.94 22.31 5.40
CA ASP A 427 1.59 22.77 5.77
C ASP A 427 1.63 23.99 6.68
N ILE A 428 0.53 24.70 6.65
CA ILE A 428 0.26 25.84 7.52
C ILE A 428 -1.09 25.66 8.20
N ILE A 429 -1.12 25.93 9.49
CA ILE A 429 -2.32 25.93 10.31
C ILE A 429 -2.52 27.35 10.84
N GLN A 430 -3.68 27.94 10.59
CA GLN A 430 -4.13 29.18 11.21
C GLN A 430 -5.11 28.80 12.33
N ALA A 431 -4.87 29.26 13.54
CA ALA A 431 -5.72 29.01 14.70
C ALA A 431 -6.21 30.31 15.33
N TRP A 432 -7.43 30.27 15.86
CA TRP A 432 -8.05 31.27 16.71
C TRP A 432 -8.53 30.59 17.97
N SER A 433 -8.09 31.07 19.11
CA SER A 433 -8.32 30.42 20.40
C SER A 433 -8.73 31.44 21.47
N THR A 434 -9.54 30.99 22.39
CA THR A 434 -9.89 31.72 23.61
C THR A 434 -9.65 30.78 24.77
N ARG A 435 -8.62 31.01 25.59
CA ARG A 435 -8.34 30.26 26.80
C ARG A 435 -9.17 30.77 27.95
N GLN A 436 -9.37 29.95 28.97
CA GLN A 436 -10.11 30.37 30.17
C GLN A 436 -9.52 31.67 30.74
N ASP A 437 -10.36 32.65 31.01
CA ASP A 437 -10.01 33.97 31.54
C ASP A 437 -8.97 34.77 30.74
N LYS A 438 -8.84 34.48 29.46
CA LYS A 438 -7.94 35.19 28.53
C LYS A 438 -8.72 35.77 27.34
N GLU A 439 -8.14 36.81 26.74
CA GLU A 439 -8.64 37.37 25.50
C GLU A 439 -8.42 36.39 24.33
N LYS A 440 -9.18 36.63 23.25
CA LYS A 440 -9.01 35.88 22.00
C LYS A 440 -7.64 36.11 21.40
N GLU A 441 -6.93 35.04 21.14
CA GLU A 441 -5.62 35.03 20.49
C GLU A 441 -5.71 34.38 19.12
N SER A 442 -4.76 34.69 18.25
CA SER A 442 -4.62 34.00 16.97
C SER A 442 -3.15 33.76 16.66
N GLY A 443 -2.88 32.67 15.99
CA GLY A 443 -1.52 32.31 15.62
C GLY A 443 -1.46 31.33 14.47
N GLN A 444 -0.24 31.12 14.00
CA GLN A 444 0.06 30.25 12.87
C GLN A 444 1.09 29.22 13.27
N SER A 445 0.96 28.02 12.74
CA SER A 445 1.99 26.98 12.78
C SER A 445 2.36 26.57 11.36
N VAL A 446 3.65 26.51 11.08
CA VAL A 446 4.19 26.04 9.81
C VAL A 446 4.99 24.79 10.08
N ARG A 447 4.76 23.73 9.30
CA ARG A 447 5.46 22.47 9.42
C ARG A 447 6.04 22.07 8.08
N VAL A 448 7.28 21.58 8.10
CA VAL A 448 7.97 21.01 6.93
C VAL A 448 8.48 19.64 7.31
N ARG A 449 8.26 18.64 6.47
CA ARG A 449 8.76 17.28 6.64
C ARG A 449 9.47 16.84 5.37
N TYR A 450 10.56 16.10 5.54
CA TYR A 450 11.38 15.60 4.47
C TYR A 450 11.78 14.14 4.74
N SER A 451 11.81 13.34 3.69
CA SER A 451 12.28 11.95 3.75
C SER A 451 13.14 11.64 2.52
N LYS A 452 14.25 10.98 2.74
CA LYS A 452 15.12 10.48 1.66
C LYS A 452 15.82 9.21 2.08
N ASP A 453 15.91 8.27 1.16
CA ASP A 453 16.77 7.09 1.25
C ASP A 453 18.02 7.27 0.40
N LEU A 454 19.16 6.80 0.90
CA LEU A 454 20.46 6.81 0.23
C LEU A 454 20.94 5.36 0.07
N PRO A 455 20.38 4.61 -0.88
CA PRO A 455 20.58 3.17 -0.99
C PRO A 455 22.05 2.78 -1.21
N GLY A 456 22.81 3.59 -1.94
CA GLY A 456 24.24 3.35 -2.17
C GLY A 456 25.10 3.41 -0.91
N LEU A 457 24.60 4.04 0.16
CA LEU A 457 25.25 4.17 1.46
C LEU A 457 24.61 3.30 2.53
N GLY A 458 23.47 2.64 2.24
CA GLY A 458 22.68 1.93 3.23
C GLY A 458 22.05 2.84 4.31
N THR A 459 21.96 4.14 4.01
CA THR A 459 21.46 5.17 4.94
C THR A 459 20.03 5.55 4.56
N ASN A 460 19.16 5.56 5.53
CA ASN A 460 17.79 6.06 5.40
C ASN A 460 17.59 7.25 6.34
N VAL A 461 17.29 8.42 5.79
CA VAL A 461 16.78 9.56 6.55
C VAL A 461 15.27 9.44 6.56
N SER A 462 14.73 8.72 7.52
CA SER A 462 13.32 8.35 7.56
C SER A 462 12.40 9.53 7.83
N LEU A 463 12.87 10.51 8.59
CA LEU A 463 12.14 11.74 8.86
C LEU A 463 13.09 12.86 9.26
N ALA A 464 13.00 14.00 8.59
CA ALA A 464 13.51 15.27 9.07
C ALA A 464 12.34 16.25 9.11
N GLY A 465 11.98 16.73 10.28
CA GLY A 465 10.82 17.57 10.51
C GLY A 465 11.22 18.89 11.16
N TYR A 466 10.57 19.95 10.76
CA TYR A 466 10.67 21.26 11.39
C TYR A 466 9.28 21.87 11.55
N ARG A 467 8.95 22.30 12.75
CA ARG A 467 7.72 23.04 13.07
C ARG A 467 8.07 24.36 13.71
N TYR A 468 7.48 25.42 13.22
CA TYR A 468 7.51 26.75 13.85
C TYR A 468 6.09 27.17 14.19
N ALA A 469 5.88 27.69 15.39
CA ALA A 469 4.61 28.25 15.83
C ALA A 469 4.81 29.68 16.36
N THR A 470 3.93 30.58 15.97
CA THR A 470 3.90 31.95 16.49
C THR A 470 3.45 31.99 17.95
N SER A 471 3.71 33.10 18.64
CA SER A 471 3.41 33.21 20.08
C SER A 471 1.91 33.14 20.42
N GLY A 472 1.04 33.40 19.46
CA GLY A 472 -0.43 33.29 19.62
C GLY A 472 -1.02 31.96 19.17
N PHE A 473 -0.19 31.02 18.72
CA PHE A 473 -0.65 29.70 18.30
C PHE A 473 -0.82 28.76 19.48
N TRP A 474 -1.94 28.04 19.49
CA TRP A 474 -2.29 27.00 20.44
C TRP A 474 -2.87 25.81 19.68
N ASP A 475 -2.60 24.60 20.12
CA ASP A 475 -3.31 23.42 19.66
C ASP A 475 -4.67 23.31 20.36
N MET A 476 -5.65 22.62 19.75
CA MET A 476 -7.01 22.53 20.29
C MET A 476 -7.02 21.93 21.70
N GLN A 477 -6.28 20.86 21.93
CA GLN A 477 -6.20 20.21 23.23
C GLN A 477 -5.64 21.16 24.29
N GLU A 478 -4.57 21.89 23.99
CA GLU A 478 -3.95 22.85 24.92
C GLU A 478 -4.94 23.93 25.37
N VAL A 479 -5.82 24.37 24.47
CA VAL A 479 -6.87 25.36 24.78
C VAL A 479 -7.96 24.76 25.65
N LEU A 480 -8.47 23.58 25.29
CA LEU A 480 -9.54 22.92 26.02
C LEU A 480 -9.13 22.52 27.43
N ASP A 481 -7.88 22.13 27.64
CA ASP A 481 -7.31 21.79 28.95
C ASP A 481 -7.24 22.98 29.90
N THR A 482 -7.37 24.23 29.42
CA THR A 482 -7.43 25.40 30.29
C THR A 482 -8.81 25.59 30.94
N TYR A 483 -9.87 24.98 30.42
CA TYR A 483 -11.22 25.08 30.99
C TYR A 483 -11.42 24.04 32.07
N ARG A 484 -11.15 24.44 33.32
CA ARG A 484 -11.15 23.57 34.51
C ARG A 484 -11.94 24.20 35.63
N ASP A 485 -12.60 23.34 36.41
CA ASP A 485 -13.35 23.75 37.61
C ASP A 485 -12.45 23.85 38.86
N ASP A 486 -11.22 23.36 38.80
CA ASP A 486 -10.28 23.37 39.91
C ASP A 486 -9.36 24.60 39.86
N THR A 487 -8.64 24.86 40.97
CA THR A 487 -7.69 25.96 41.11
C THR A 487 -6.32 25.66 40.47
N TYR A 488 -6.16 24.51 39.85
CA TYR A 488 -4.89 24.12 39.23
C TYR A 488 -4.70 24.87 37.91
N THR A 489 -3.65 25.65 37.83
CA THR A 489 -3.26 26.35 36.59
C THR A 489 -2.13 25.57 35.95
N PRO A 490 -2.39 24.79 34.88
CA PRO A 490 -1.32 24.09 34.20
C PRO A 490 -0.30 25.09 33.63
N SER A 491 0.97 24.89 33.96
CA SER A 491 2.04 25.65 33.29
C SER A 491 2.24 25.07 31.91
N ILE A 492 1.51 25.61 30.92
CA ILE A 492 1.63 25.18 29.53
C ILE A 492 2.83 25.91 28.92
N GLU A 493 3.92 25.19 28.71
CA GLU A 493 5.07 25.67 27.95
C GLU A 493 4.75 25.64 26.46
N ARG A 494 4.62 26.80 25.82
CA ARG A 494 4.29 26.92 24.40
C ARG A 494 5.49 26.64 23.52
N ARG A 495 5.41 25.60 22.70
CA ARG A 495 6.43 25.28 21.71
C ARG A 495 6.56 26.38 20.66
N ARG A 496 7.78 26.88 20.49
CA ARG A 496 8.13 27.86 19.45
C ARG A 496 8.70 27.14 18.24
N ASN A 497 9.72 26.34 18.44
CA ASN A 497 10.37 25.56 17.41
C ASN A 497 10.45 24.11 17.86
N ARG A 498 10.26 23.19 16.91
CA ARG A 498 10.60 21.78 17.07
C ARG A 498 11.32 21.32 15.82
N GLY A 499 12.56 20.88 15.99
CA GLY A 499 13.32 20.18 14.95
C GLY A 499 13.50 18.72 15.34
N GLU A 500 13.29 17.82 14.42
CA GLU A 500 13.50 16.40 14.63
C GLU A 500 14.18 15.78 13.43
N VAL A 501 15.11 14.86 13.68
CA VAL A 501 15.80 14.08 12.64
C VAL A 501 15.93 12.65 13.13
N THR A 502 15.51 11.71 12.29
CA THR A 502 15.72 10.28 12.51
C THR A 502 16.48 9.70 11.33
N VAL A 503 17.61 9.08 11.59
CA VAL A 503 18.48 8.44 10.60
C VAL A 503 18.66 6.99 10.98
N SER A 504 18.46 6.10 10.02
CA SER A 504 18.75 4.67 10.14
C SER A 504 19.86 4.31 9.16
N GLN A 505 20.89 3.61 9.65
CA GLN A 505 22.03 3.15 8.87
C GLN A 505 22.10 1.64 8.92
N SER A 506 21.98 0.99 7.77
CA SER A 506 22.35 -0.43 7.65
C SER A 506 23.85 -0.56 7.53
N LEU A 507 24.43 -1.38 8.38
CA LEU A 507 25.88 -1.66 8.40
C LEU A 507 26.22 -2.96 7.64
N GLY A 508 25.22 -3.55 6.95
CA GLY A 508 25.32 -4.82 6.25
C GLY A 508 24.80 -5.99 7.09
N GLU A 509 24.76 -7.18 6.47
CA GLU A 509 24.14 -8.37 7.07
C GLU A 509 24.83 -8.82 8.37
N GLU A 510 26.17 -8.63 8.46
CA GLU A 510 26.94 -9.08 9.63
C GLU A 510 26.99 -8.05 10.78
N LEU A 511 26.90 -6.77 10.45
CA LEU A 511 27.09 -5.68 11.43
C LEU A 511 25.78 -5.05 11.91
N GLY A 512 24.64 -5.48 11.34
CA GLY A 512 23.32 -5.05 11.79
C GLY A 512 22.95 -3.62 11.40
N SER A 513 22.27 -2.88 12.27
CA SER A 513 21.77 -1.53 12.00
C SER A 513 21.99 -0.58 13.15
N LEU A 514 22.25 0.69 12.81
CA LEU A 514 22.37 1.81 13.72
C LEU A 514 21.20 2.77 13.49
N SER A 515 20.56 3.26 14.54
CA SER A 515 19.56 4.33 14.47
C SER A 515 20.00 5.52 15.33
N LEU A 516 19.75 6.71 14.81
CA LEU A 516 19.98 7.97 15.51
C LEU A 516 18.71 8.78 15.45
N SER A 517 18.23 9.26 16.60
CA SER A 517 17.15 10.24 16.68
C SER A 517 17.63 11.47 17.43
N TYR A 518 17.30 12.63 16.93
CA TYR A 518 17.59 13.90 17.57
C TYR A 518 16.34 14.77 17.56
N ILE A 519 15.94 15.29 18.69
CA ILE A 519 14.81 16.21 18.85
C ILE A 519 15.31 17.42 19.63
N ARG A 520 14.96 18.62 19.15
CA ARG A 520 15.18 19.88 19.83
C ARG A 520 13.91 20.70 19.84
N GLU A 521 13.52 21.18 21.01
CA GLU A 521 12.37 22.05 21.22
C GLU A 521 12.77 23.31 21.95
N ASP A 522 12.31 24.46 21.44
CA ASP A 522 12.41 25.76 22.10
C ASP A 522 11.01 26.27 22.45
N TYR A 523 10.89 26.99 23.55
CA TYR A 523 9.60 27.47 24.06
C TYR A 523 9.54 29.00 24.11
N TRP A 524 8.32 29.57 23.97
CA TRP A 524 8.13 31.01 23.92
C TRP A 524 8.36 31.71 25.24
N ASN A 525 7.90 31.24 26.33
CA ASN A 525 7.87 31.97 27.59
C ASN A 525 8.88 31.43 28.64
N SER A 526 9.72 30.56 28.24
CA SER A 526 10.80 30.04 29.05
C SER A 526 12.09 30.07 28.24
N GLY A 527 13.20 30.47 28.84
CA GLY A 527 14.52 30.31 28.24
C GLY A 527 14.96 28.86 28.15
N ARG A 528 14.01 27.92 28.29
CA ARG A 528 14.25 26.48 28.29
C ARG A 528 14.37 25.97 26.88
N THR A 529 15.34 25.12 26.65
CA THR A 529 15.50 24.30 25.48
C THR A 529 15.51 22.84 25.94
N MET A 530 14.68 22.01 25.29
CA MET A 530 14.73 20.57 25.48
C MET A 530 15.49 19.97 24.31
N GLU A 531 16.49 19.15 24.61
CA GLU A 531 17.21 18.36 23.61
C GLU A 531 17.10 16.88 24.01
N SER A 532 16.84 16.03 23.04
CA SER A 532 16.82 14.59 23.24
C SER A 532 17.61 13.93 22.13
N VAL A 533 18.53 13.06 22.51
CA VAL A 533 19.34 12.24 21.61
C VAL A 533 19.07 10.79 21.90
N GLY A 534 18.69 10.03 20.92
CA GLY A 534 18.53 8.58 21.00
C GLY A 534 19.50 7.90 20.03
N VAL A 535 20.24 6.93 20.51
CA VAL A 535 21.11 6.07 19.68
C VAL A 535 20.72 4.62 19.93
N GLY A 536 20.37 3.89 18.89
CA GLY A 536 20.03 2.48 18.94
C GLY A 536 20.95 1.67 18.03
N TYR A 537 21.45 0.55 18.52
CA TYR A 537 22.16 -0.44 17.73
C TYR A 537 21.49 -1.79 17.87
N ASN A 538 21.21 -2.44 16.72
CA ASN A 538 20.58 -3.75 16.67
C ASN A 538 21.38 -4.69 15.78
N ASN A 539 21.65 -5.90 16.26
CA ASN A 539 22.30 -6.91 15.46
C ASN A 539 21.84 -8.33 15.88
N SER A 540 22.09 -9.32 15.02
CA SER A 540 21.85 -10.72 15.28
C SER A 540 23.09 -11.53 14.92
N TRP A 541 23.61 -12.27 15.88
CA TRP A 541 24.80 -13.11 15.71
C TRP A 541 24.49 -14.55 16.10
N HIS A 542 24.64 -15.49 15.18
CA HIS A 542 24.39 -16.92 15.41
C HIS A 542 23.04 -17.23 16.08
N GLY A 543 21.98 -16.52 15.69
CA GLY A 543 20.63 -16.73 16.24
C GLY A 543 20.36 -15.99 17.57
N ILE A 544 21.34 -15.23 18.08
CA ILE A 544 21.18 -14.38 19.25
C ILE A 544 21.00 -12.94 18.78
N SER A 545 19.80 -12.38 19.01
CA SER A 545 19.53 -10.98 18.73
C SER A 545 19.87 -10.12 19.96
N TYR A 546 20.58 -9.04 19.75
CA TYR A 546 20.92 -8.09 20.80
C TYR A 546 20.70 -6.65 20.34
N SER A 547 20.28 -5.82 21.28
CA SER A 547 20.08 -4.39 21.06
C SER A 547 20.74 -3.59 22.18
N MET A 548 21.29 -2.43 21.81
CA MET A 548 21.79 -1.44 22.74
C MET A 548 21.11 -0.11 22.43
N ASN A 549 20.52 0.51 23.44
CA ASN A 549 19.87 1.80 23.30
C ASN A 549 20.44 2.77 24.33
N TYR A 550 20.78 3.98 23.88
CA TYR A 550 21.21 5.10 24.72
C TYR A 550 20.28 6.28 24.46
N SER A 551 19.82 6.92 25.49
CA SER A 551 19.01 8.15 25.42
C SER A 551 19.53 9.18 26.38
N TYR A 552 19.57 10.43 25.94
CA TYR A 552 19.97 11.60 26.71
C TYR A 552 18.93 12.69 26.59
#